data_ff5c53657c33b1cdf84b22a4628bf9fc
#
_entry.id   ff5c53657c33b1cdf84b22a4628bf9fc
#
_cell.length_a   1.000
_cell.length_b   1.000
_cell.length_c   1.000
_cell.angle_alpha   90.00
_cell.angle_beta   90.00
_cell.angle_gamma   90.00
#
_symmetry.space_group_name_H-M   'P 1'
#
loop_
_entity.id
_entity.type
_entity.pdbx_description
1 polymer ?
#
loop_
_entity_poly.entity_id
_entity_poly.type
_entity_poly.pdbx_seq_one_letter_code
_entity_poly.pdbx_strand_id
1 'polypeptide(L)'
;GGAEVILGEDIPAAIAALNDLSAAELLGTAVEGTYTLSEVLQLMAAVLFGKTSGGGTTTVTFRNTGDSADRVVATVDTDGNRTAVTLDPT
;
A
#
# COMPACT_ATOMS: atom_id res chain seq x y z
N GLY A 1 -39.54 -11.47 -24.93
CA GLY A 1 -40.12 -12.17 -23.85
C GLY A 1 -39.44 -11.96 -22.52
N GLY A 2 -39.83 -12.81 -21.58
CA GLY A 2 -39.29 -12.73 -20.23
C GLY A 2 -37.80 -12.91 -20.14
N ALA A 3 -37.18 -13.72 -21.02
CA ALA A 3 -35.75 -13.92 -21.05
C ALA A 3 -35.01 -12.64 -21.41
N GLU A 4 -35.58 -11.85 -22.32
CA GLU A 4 -34.96 -10.58 -22.70
C GLU A 4 -35.03 -9.57 -21.55
N VAL A 5 -36.11 -9.52 -20.82
CA VAL A 5 -36.27 -8.67 -19.65
C VAL A 5 -35.26 -9.08 -18.57
N ILE A 6 -35.15 -10.37 -18.31
CA ILE A 6 -34.20 -10.91 -17.34
C ILE A 6 -32.76 -10.55 -17.73
N LEU A 7 -32.41 -10.73 -19.01
CA LEU A 7 -31.08 -10.37 -19.48
C LEU A 7 -30.82 -8.87 -19.35
N GLY A 8 -31.82 -8.03 -19.65
CA GLY A 8 -31.70 -6.60 -19.49
C GLY A 8 -31.54 -6.16 -18.05
N GLU A 9 -32.08 -6.92 -17.10
CA GLU A 9 -31.88 -6.65 -15.67
C GLU A 9 -30.57 -7.23 -15.15
N ASP A 10 -30.18 -8.43 -15.59
CA ASP A 10 -29.01 -9.13 -15.11
C ASP A 10 -27.72 -8.51 -15.60
N ILE A 11 -27.67 -8.00 -16.83
CA ILE A 11 -26.44 -7.40 -17.37
C ILE A 11 -26.02 -6.17 -16.58
N PRO A 12 -26.88 -5.20 -16.28
CA PRO A 12 -26.50 -4.08 -15.44
C PRO A 12 -26.07 -4.50 -14.03
N ALA A 13 -26.77 -5.47 -13.43
CA ALA A 13 -26.42 -5.98 -12.12
C ALA A 13 -25.06 -6.69 -12.13
N ALA A 14 -24.80 -7.49 -13.17
CA ALA A 14 -23.51 -8.17 -13.33
C ALA A 14 -22.38 -7.18 -13.54
N ILE A 15 -22.59 -6.14 -14.34
CA ILE A 15 -21.59 -5.08 -14.54
C ILE A 15 -21.36 -4.33 -13.23
N ALA A 16 -22.41 -3.99 -12.50
CA ALA A 16 -22.29 -3.33 -11.20
C ALA A 16 -21.51 -4.20 -10.22
N ALA A 17 -21.77 -5.51 -10.19
CA ALA A 17 -21.02 -6.43 -9.33
C ALA A 17 -19.54 -6.51 -9.70
N LEU A 18 -19.23 -6.52 -11.00
CA LEU A 18 -17.84 -6.50 -11.47
C LEU A 18 -17.14 -5.19 -11.15
N ASN A 19 -17.87 -4.08 -11.19
CA ASN A 19 -17.33 -2.75 -10.93
C ASN A 19 -17.50 -2.32 -9.48
N ASP A 20 -18.06 -3.19 -8.64
CA ASP A 20 -18.35 -2.89 -7.24
C ASP A 20 -17.11 -3.01 -6.35
N LEU A 21 -15.96 -3.25 -6.93
CA LEU A 21 -14.71 -3.18 -6.20
C LEU A 21 -14.45 -1.73 -5.82
N SER A 22 -14.77 -1.38 -4.58
CA SER A 22 -14.56 -0.04 -4.09
C SER A 22 -13.07 0.27 -3.93
N ALA A 23 -12.72 1.55 -3.85
CA ALA A 23 -11.36 1.95 -3.55
C ALA A 23 -10.89 1.35 -2.21
N ALA A 24 -11.77 1.28 -1.22
CA ALA A 24 -11.45 0.68 0.07
C ALA A 24 -11.13 -0.81 -0.05
N GLU A 25 -11.90 -1.55 -0.84
CA GLU A 25 -11.67 -2.98 -1.06
C GLU A 25 -10.35 -3.22 -1.79
N LEU A 26 -10.08 -2.44 -2.85
CA LEU A 26 -8.84 -2.54 -3.59
C LEU A 26 -7.63 -2.22 -2.71
N LEU A 27 -7.69 -1.15 -1.94
CA LEU A 27 -6.63 -0.72 -1.05
C LEU A 27 -6.41 -1.70 0.10
N GLY A 28 -7.45 -2.43 0.51
CA GLY A 28 -7.37 -3.44 1.56
C GLY A 28 -6.90 -4.81 1.09
N THR A 29 -6.66 -5.00 -0.21
CA THR A 29 -6.19 -6.28 -0.75
C THR A 29 -4.70 -6.45 -0.49
N ALA A 30 -4.30 -7.62 0.04
CA ALA A 30 -2.89 -7.92 0.26
C ALA A 30 -2.17 -8.01 -1.09
N VAL A 31 -1.08 -7.28 -1.24
CA VAL A 31 -0.32 -7.16 -2.49
C VAL A 31 1.06 -7.77 -2.36
N GLU A 32 1.67 -7.61 -1.19
CA GLU A 32 3.02 -8.09 -0.92
C GLU A 32 3.03 -8.76 0.45
N GLY A 33 3.09 -10.09 0.46
CA GLY A 33 3.00 -10.85 1.70
C GLY A 33 1.69 -10.54 2.43
N THR A 34 1.77 -9.99 3.63
CA THR A 34 0.60 -9.58 4.42
C THR A 34 0.25 -8.10 4.26
N TYR A 35 1.04 -7.34 3.49
CA TYR A 35 0.82 -5.91 3.32
C TYR A 35 -0.24 -5.64 2.26
N THR A 36 -1.22 -4.82 2.61
CA THR A 36 -2.28 -4.39 1.71
C THR A 36 -1.77 -3.33 0.73
N LEU A 37 -2.54 -3.06 -0.31
CA LEU A 37 -2.19 -2.00 -1.25
C LEU A 37 -2.07 -0.64 -0.55
N SER A 38 -2.98 -0.34 0.36
CA SER A 38 -2.92 0.89 1.16
C SER A 38 -1.60 0.98 1.94
N GLU A 39 -1.20 -0.10 2.59
CA GLU A 39 0.02 -0.15 3.38
C GLU A 39 1.26 0.00 2.52
N VAL A 40 1.29 -0.69 1.37
CA VAL A 40 2.41 -0.56 0.42
C VAL A 40 2.54 0.87 -0.08
N LEU A 41 1.43 1.52 -0.42
CA LEU A 41 1.44 2.93 -0.86
C LEU A 41 1.92 3.86 0.24
N GLN A 42 1.54 3.63 1.49
CA GLN A 42 2.02 4.43 2.62
C GLN A 42 3.53 4.28 2.82
N LEU A 43 4.04 3.06 2.70
CA LEU A 43 5.47 2.80 2.80
C LEU A 43 6.24 3.44 1.64
N MET A 44 5.72 3.34 0.43
CA MET A 44 6.32 3.98 -0.74
C MET A 44 6.33 5.50 -0.60
N ALA A 45 5.25 6.09 -0.11
CA ALA A 45 5.18 7.53 0.12
C ALA A 45 6.22 7.98 1.15
N ALA A 46 6.42 7.22 2.22
CA ALA A 46 7.43 7.53 3.23
C ALA A 46 8.84 7.53 2.63
N VAL A 47 9.17 6.52 1.82
CA VAL A 47 10.49 6.41 1.20
C VAL A 47 10.72 7.50 0.15
N LEU A 48 9.70 7.82 -0.65
CA LEU A 48 9.83 8.76 -1.75
C LEU A 48 9.67 10.22 -1.33
N PHE A 49 8.83 10.49 -0.35
CA PHE A 49 8.39 11.85 -0.01
C PHE A 49 8.59 12.21 1.46
N GLY A 50 8.72 11.22 2.34
CA GLY A 50 8.89 11.46 3.78
C GLY A 50 10.29 11.94 4.11
N LYS A 51 10.42 12.55 5.28
CA LYS A 51 11.74 12.91 5.79
C LYS A 51 12.52 11.66 6.15
N THR A 52 13.82 11.71 5.98
CA THR A 52 14.76 10.66 6.39
C THR A 52 15.64 11.17 7.50
N SER A 53 16.06 10.26 8.38
CA SER A 53 17.05 10.54 9.42
C SER A 53 18.03 9.38 9.52
N GLY A 54 19.18 9.62 10.14
CA GLY A 54 20.20 8.61 10.31
C GLY A 54 21.04 8.35 9.07
N GLY A 55 20.97 9.20 8.05
CA GLY A 55 21.86 9.10 6.90
C GLY A 55 23.32 9.15 7.33
N GLY A 56 24.12 8.22 6.82
CA GLY A 56 25.53 8.09 7.24
C GLY A 56 25.73 7.27 8.51
N THR A 57 24.66 6.75 9.11
CA THR A 57 24.73 5.85 10.26
C THR A 57 24.29 4.44 9.87
N THR A 58 24.32 3.50 10.82
CA THR A 58 23.90 2.12 10.59
C THR A 58 22.39 1.94 10.59
N THR A 59 21.62 2.96 10.99
CA THR A 59 20.17 2.91 11.01
C THR A 59 19.61 4.11 10.27
N VAL A 60 18.87 3.86 9.18
CA VAL A 60 18.20 4.89 8.40
C VAL A 60 16.70 4.78 8.62
N THR A 61 16.06 5.88 8.96
CA THR A 61 14.63 5.94 9.25
C THR A 61 13.94 6.80 8.20
N PHE A 62 12.86 6.27 7.63
CA PHE A 62 11.97 6.99 6.71
C PHE A 62 10.67 7.29 7.43
N ARG A 63 10.33 8.56 7.51
CA ARG A 63 9.13 9.04 8.21
C ARG A 63 7.96 9.10 7.24
N ASN A 64 6.73 9.12 7.76
CA ASN A 64 5.57 9.39 6.93
C ASN A 64 5.61 10.85 6.41
N THR A 65 4.76 11.16 5.44
CA THR A 65 4.76 12.49 4.82
C THR A 65 4.41 13.61 5.79
N GLY A 66 3.66 13.31 6.84
CA GLY A 66 3.34 14.26 7.90
C GLY A 66 4.40 14.39 8.99
N ASP A 67 5.50 13.65 8.90
CA ASP A 67 6.58 13.63 9.88
C ASP A 67 6.10 13.35 11.31
N SER A 68 5.16 12.42 11.44
CA SER A 68 4.56 12.06 12.73
C SER A 68 4.84 10.62 13.17
N ALA A 69 5.34 9.78 12.26
CA ALA A 69 5.61 8.37 12.56
C ALA A 69 6.71 7.81 11.66
N ASP A 70 7.49 6.86 12.18
CA ASP A 70 8.47 6.10 11.41
C ASP A 70 7.74 5.03 10.60
N ARG A 71 7.92 5.03 9.29
CA ARG A 71 7.30 4.04 8.40
C ARG A 71 8.25 2.92 8.01
N VAL A 72 9.50 3.25 7.78
CA VAL A 72 10.54 2.29 7.40
C VAL A 72 11.77 2.57 8.23
N VAL A 73 12.27 1.56 8.93
CA VAL A 73 13.52 1.63 9.68
C VAL A 73 14.43 0.56 9.11
N ALA A 74 15.52 0.96 8.51
CA ALA A 74 16.45 0.07 7.84
C ALA A 74 17.79 0.08 8.57
N THR A 75 18.35 -1.12 8.80
CA THR A 75 19.74 -1.27 9.21
C THR A 75 20.58 -1.41 7.95
N VAL A 76 21.61 -0.60 7.83
CA VAL A 76 22.48 -0.57 6.65
C VAL A 76 23.91 -0.89 7.07
N ASP A 77 24.66 -1.52 6.15
CA ASP A 77 26.08 -1.79 6.32
C ASP A 77 26.92 -0.60 5.82
N THR A 78 28.24 -0.75 5.87
CA THR A 78 29.18 0.31 5.44
C THR A 78 29.09 0.61 3.95
N ASP A 79 28.58 -0.32 3.15
CA ASP A 79 28.38 -0.15 1.71
C ASP A 79 27.01 0.42 1.37
N GLY A 80 26.16 0.66 2.38
CA GLY A 80 24.82 1.20 2.18
C GLY A 80 23.77 0.14 1.88
N ASN A 81 24.08 -1.14 1.98
CA ASN A 81 23.12 -2.22 1.77
C ASN A 81 22.22 -2.36 2.99
N ARG A 82 20.92 -2.56 2.73
CA ARG A 82 19.96 -2.83 3.80
C ARG A 82 20.11 -4.28 4.25
N THR A 83 20.51 -4.47 5.50
CA THR A 83 20.66 -5.80 6.09
C THR A 83 19.45 -6.24 6.89
N ALA A 84 18.63 -5.29 7.35
CA ALA A 84 17.37 -5.54 8.01
C ALA A 84 16.45 -4.35 7.77
N VAL A 85 15.15 -4.61 7.64
CA VAL A 85 14.14 -3.57 7.42
C VAL A 85 12.94 -3.86 8.31
N THR A 86 12.51 -2.86 9.07
CA THR A 86 11.26 -2.89 9.82
C THR A 86 10.28 -1.95 9.16
N LEU A 87 9.08 -2.45 8.86
CA LEU A 87 8.03 -1.70 8.18
C LEU A 87 6.89 -1.42 9.15
N ASP A 88 6.43 -0.17 9.16
CA ASP A 88 5.27 0.25 9.95
C ASP A 88 4.35 1.11 9.06
N PRO A 89 3.41 0.47 8.35
CA PRO A 89 2.52 1.16 7.41
C PRO A 89 1.31 1.81 8.08
N THR A 90 1.23 1.86 9.40
CA THR A 90 0.06 2.38 10.13
C THR A 90 0.19 3.83 10.57
#